data_7b0bde6d78855d2adc164479c2a8579a
#
_entry.id   7b0bde6d78855d2adc164479c2a8579a
#
_cell.length_a   1.000
_cell.length_b   1.000
_cell.length_c   1.000
_cell.angle_alpha   90.00
_cell.angle_beta   90.00
_cell.angle_gamma   90.00
#
_symmetry.space_group_name_H-M   'P 1'
#
loop_
_entity.id
_entity.type
_entity.pdbx_description
1 polymer ?
#
loop_
_entity_poly.entity_id
_entity_poly.type
_entity_poly.pdbx_seq_one_letter_code
_entity_poly.pdbx_strand_id
1 'polypeptide(L)'
;MALDQEQNRQRMKQLTRKPGNDHCADCGAPDPVWASYTLGIFVCQSCSGLHRNIAQISKVKSVLLDPWRPSEVEFMDSVGNDAARAKYEQQVPAFYCRPSPKDCTLLREQWIRAKYERKEFIYVEKQEPYTAGYREGFLWKRGRDNGQYLSRKFILSEREGVLKYFNKNDAREPKAIIKFDNVNSCFQPAKIGTAHGLQITYLKDNSTRNIFVYHEDGKEMVDWFNAIRAARFHYLQGAFPVASISDLLPKLTRNFTKEGYMEKTGPKHTEGFKKRWFTMDDRRLMYFKDPLDAYARGEVFIGSKDNNYTLIPDLPLGVQGNHWQFGITIVTPERMFLLVCETKKDKKDWMDAIQMVMDRPMQPHEYAVEANFKHKP
;
A
#
# COMPACT_ATOMS: atom_id res chain seq x y z
N MET A 1 16.49 31.35 -33.58
CA MET A 1 16.08 31.26 -32.13
C MET A 1 14.67 30.72 -31.94
N ALA A 2 13.58 31.31 -32.45
CA ALA A 2 12.22 30.77 -32.25
C ALA A 2 11.99 29.44 -32.99
N LEU A 3 12.46 29.31 -34.24
CA LEU A 3 12.41 28.09 -35.03
C LEU A 3 13.19 26.92 -34.40
N ASP A 4 14.36 27.21 -33.85
CA ASP A 4 15.20 26.21 -33.17
C ASP A 4 14.53 25.68 -31.89
N GLN A 5 13.87 26.58 -31.15
CA GLN A 5 13.12 26.18 -29.95
C GLN A 5 11.94 25.27 -30.27
N GLU A 6 11.21 25.56 -31.36
CA GLU A 6 10.11 24.71 -31.78
C GLU A 6 10.61 23.35 -32.29
N GLN A 7 11.70 23.30 -33.03
CA GLN A 7 12.34 22.07 -33.48
C GLN A 7 12.78 21.21 -32.27
N ASN A 8 13.45 21.79 -31.27
CA ASN A 8 13.89 21.12 -30.07
C ASN A 8 12.69 20.58 -29.28
N ARG A 9 11.60 21.36 -29.18
CA ARG A 9 10.38 20.94 -28.52
C ARG A 9 9.74 19.73 -29.24
N GLN A 10 9.70 19.74 -30.55
CA GLN A 10 9.17 18.62 -31.36
C GLN A 10 10.04 17.36 -31.19
N ARG A 11 11.37 17.50 -31.16
CA ARG A 11 12.27 16.39 -30.85
C ARG A 11 11.99 15.82 -29.45
N MET A 12 11.86 16.68 -28.44
CA MET A 12 11.53 16.23 -27.08
C MET A 12 10.20 15.48 -27.03
N LYS A 13 9.15 15.94 -27.74
CA LYS A 13 7.87 15.23 -27.87
C LYS A 13 8.04 13.87 -28.54
N GLN A 14 8.89 13.74 -29.54
CA GLN A 14 9.19 12.47 -30.19
C GLN A 14 9.92 11.52 -29.24
N LEU A 15 10.86 12.03 -28.45
CA LEU A 15 11.59 11.24 -27.47
C LEU A 15 10.69 10.64 -26.39
N THR A 16 9.66 11.35 -25.91
CA THR A 16 8.70 10.80 -24.94
C THR A 16 7.87 9.63 -25.49
N ARG A 17 7.76 9.50 -26.80
CA ARG A 17 7.00 8.41 -27.45
C ARG A 17 7.85 7.17 -27.73
N LYS A 18 9.18 7.24 -27.54
CA LYS A 18 10.05 6.08 -27.68
C LYS A 18 9.70 5.04 -26.60
N PRO A 19 9.73 3.73 -26.93
CA PRO A 19 9.61 2.67 -25.92
C PRO A 19 10.56 2.92 -24.74
N GLY A 20 10.06 2.73 -23.53
CA GLY A 20 10.79 3.03 -22.28
C GLY A 20 10.62 4.46 -21.79
N ASN A 21 10.47 5.46 -22.68
CA ASN A 21 10.25 6.85 -22.31
C ASN A 21 8.77 7.22 -22.20
N ASP A 22 7.87 6.37 -22.65
CA ASP A 22 6.42 6.55 -22.66
C ASP A 22 5.77 6.37 -21.28
N HIS A 23 6.57 5.99 -20.29
CA HIS A 23 6.17 5.88 -18.89
C HIS A 23 7.18 6.61 -17.98
N CYS A 24 6.69 7.13 -16.87
CA CYS A 24 7.54 7.78 -15.86
C CYS A 24 8.65 6.84 -15.37
N ALA A 25 9.89 7.30 -15.40
CA ALA A 25 11.06 6.51 -14.97
C ALA A 25 10.99 6.02 -13.51
N ASP A 26 10.16 6.67 -12.67
CA ASP A 26 10.12 6.38 -11.23
C ASP A 26 8.86 5.64 -10.80
N CYS A 27 7.67 6.09 -11.19
CA CYS A 27 6.42 5.47 -10.76
C CYS A 27 5.66 4.72 -11.87
N GLY A 28 6.13 4.78 -13.12
CA GLY A 28 5.49 4.11 -14.25
C GLY A 28 4.18 4.76 -14.74
N ALA A 29 3.87 5.99 -14.32
CA ALA A 29 2.72 6.72 -14.86
C ALA A 29 2.87 6.92 -16.39
N PRO A 30 1.80 6.71 -17.18
CA PRO A 30 1.89 6.89 -18.63
C PRO A 30 2.06 8.36 -19.02
N ASP A 31 2.54 8.59 -20.23
CA ASP A 31 2.63 9.88 -20.90
C ASP A 31 3.34 10.99 -20.07
N PRO A 32 4.60 10.79 -19.68
CA PRO A 32 5.34 11.77 -18.90
C PRO A 32 5.59 13.03 -19.73
N VAL A 33 5.29 14.19 -19.14
CA VAL A 33 5.45 15.53 -19.77
C VAL A 33 6.53 16.38 -19.11
N TRP A 34 7.31 15.79 -18.24
CA TRP A 34 8.47 16.42 -17.59
C TRP A 34 9.73 15.59 -17.85
N ALA A 35 10.88 16.22 -17.73
CA ALA A 35 12.17 15.55 -17.89
C ALA A 35 13.20 16.10 -16.92
N SER A 36 14.04 15.24 -16.38
CA SER A 36 15.28 15.65 -15.73
C SER A 36 16.40 15.71 -16.76
N TYR A 37 16.79 16.92 -17.14
CA TYR A 37 17.82 17.12 -18.14
C TYR A 37 19.26 16.91 -17.62
N THR A 38 19.41 16.69 -16.31
CA THR A 38 20.69 16.31 -15.69
C THR A 38 20.82 14.79 -15.51
N LEU A 39 19.72 14.05 -15.45
CA LEU A 39 19.71 12.60 -15.37
C LEU A 39 19.37 11.92 -16.71
N GLY A 40 18.79 12.64 -17.66
CA GLY A 40 18.40 12.11 -18.96
C GLY A 40 17.14 11.24 -18.92
N ILE A 41 16.20 11.53 -18.03
CA ILE A 41 14.97 10.72 -17.81
C ILE A 41 13.70 11.54 -18.01
N PHE A 42 12.63 10.85 -18.41
CA PHE A 42 11.28 11.38 -18.51
C PHE A 42 10.45 10.94 -17.29
N VAL A 43 9.79 11.89 -16.67
CA VAL A 43 9.04 11.69 -15.43
C VAL A 43 7.66 12.36 -15.50
N CYS A 44 6.71 11.87 -14.72
CA CYS A 44 5.39 12.48 -14.58
C CYS A 44 5.46 13.79 -13.76
N GLN A 45 4.39 14.57 -13.80
CA GLN A 45 4.30 15.83 -13.07
C GLN A 45 4.54 15.65 -11.56
N SER A 46 3.95 14.62 -10.95
CA SER A 46 4.11 14.36 -9.52
C SER A 46 5.56 14.03 -9.15
N CYS A 47 6.23 13.17 -9.92
CA CYS A 47 7.62 12.82 -9.67
C CYS A 47 8.56 14.00 -9.96
N SER A 48 8.27 14.86 -10.95
CA SER A 48 9.06 16.05 -11.21
C SER A 48 9.12 16.99 -10.00
N GLY A 49 8.01 17.10 -9.26
CA GLY A 49 7.96 17.86 -8.01
C GLY A 49 8.92 17.28 -6.95
N LEU A 50 9.01 15.94 -6.86
CA LEU A 50 9.92 15.26 -5.94
C LEU A 50 11.39 15.40 -6.35
N HIS A 51 11.69 15.41 -7.65
CA HIS A 51 13.04 15.68 -8.14
C HIS A 51 13.57 17.07 -7.76
N ARG A 52 12.70 18.06 -7.58
CA ARG A 52 13.10 19.39 -7.10
C ARG A 52 13.66 19.37 -5.68
N ASN A 53 13.31 18.38 -4.87
CA ASN A 53 13.87 18.19 -3.54
C ASN A 53 15.32 17.68 -3.53
N ILE A 54 15.82 17.22 -4.69
CA ILE A 54 17.21 16.83 -4.94
C ILE A 54 17.83 17.63 -6.08
N ALA A 55 17.58 18.95 -6.11
CA ALA A 55 17.96 19.85 -7.21
C ALA A 55 19.45 19.89 -7.50
N GLN A 56 20.30 19.54 -6.52
CA GLN A 56 21.75 19.40 -6.70
C GLN A 56 22.12 18.23 -7.65
N ILE A 57 21.22 17.28 -7.85
CA ILE A 57 21.42 16.08 -8.69
C ILE A 57 20.49 16.14 -9.91
N SER A 58 19.22 16.48 -9.69
CA SER A 58 18.17 16.43 -10.70
C SER A 58 17.53 17.78 -10.92
N LYS A 59 17.70 18.30 -12.12
CA LYS A 59 17.04 19.53 -12.57
C LYS A 59 16.00 19.20 -13.64
N VAL A 60 14.78 19.68 -13.45
CA VAL A 60 13.63 19.30 -14.28
C VAL A 60 13.12 20.46 -15.13
N LYS A 61 12.65 20.12 -16.33
CA LYS A 61 11.95 21.00 -17.25
C LYS A 61 10.67 20.35 -17.76
N SER A 62 9.67 21.16 -18.06
CA SER A 62 8.52 20.72 -18.83
C SER A 62 8.94 20.43 -20.28
N VAL A 63 8.54 19.29 -20.81
CA VAL A 63 8.76 18.94 -22.22
C VAL A 63 8.02 19.89 -23.15
N LEU A 64 6.87 20.41 -22.71
CA LEU A 64 5.96 21.18 -23.55
C LEU A 64 6.15 22.71 -23.41
N LEU A 65 6.51 23.19 -22.20
CA LEU A 65 6.46 24.61 -21.89
C LEU A 65 7.84 25.28 -21.79
N ASP A 66 8.85 24.54 -21.38
CA ASP A 66 10.18 25.11 -21.15
C ASP A 66 11.03 25.14 -22.43
N PRO A 67 11.98 26.08 -22.54
CA PRO A 67 12.93 26.11 -23.65
C PRO A 67 13.99 25.02 -23.47
N TRP A 68 14.31 24.33 -24.57
CA TRP A 68 15.29 23.25 -24.64
C TRP A 68 16.50 23.68 -25.48
N ARG A 69 17.70 23.51 -24.94
CA ARG A 69 18.94 23.68 -25.68
C ARG A 69 19.25 22.45 -26.53
N PRO A 70 19.89 22.57 -27.69
CA PRO A 70 20.29 21.44 -28.53
C PRO A 70 21.07 20.39 -27.74
N SER A 71 22.03 20.78 -26.92
CA SER A 71 22.84 19.86 -26.09
C SER A 71 22.02 19.10 -25.03
N GLU A 72 20.99 19.73 -24.48
CA GLU A 72 20.07 19.06 -23.55
C GLU A 72 19.22 18.00 -24.27
N VAL A 73 18.72 18.32 -25.47
CA VAL A 73 17.97 17.36 -26.30
C VAL A 73 18.85 16.19 -26.71
N GLU A 74 20.08 16.42 -27.12
CA GLU A 74 21.04 15.38 -27.46
C GLU A 74 21.34 14.47 -26.27
N PHE A 75 21.53 15.05 -25.09
CA PHE A 75 21.73 14.28 -23.86
C PHE A 75 20.51 13.42 -23.51
N MET A 76 19.30 13.98 -23.60
CA MET A 76 18.05 13.22 -23.39
C MET A 76 17.90 12.06 -24.38
N ASP A 77 18.28 12.27 -25.64
CA ASP A 77 18.24 11.23 -26.68
C ASP A 77 19.29 10.13 -26.43
N SER A 78 20.47 10.51 -25.92
CA SER A 78 21.59 9.59 -25.66
C SER A 78 21.34 8.72 -24.42
N VAL A 79 20.55 9.14 -23.44
CA VAL A 79 20.28 8.43 -22.19
C VAL A 79 18.91 7.75 -22.25
N GLY A 80 17.86 8.44 -21.91
CA GLY A 80 16.52 7.89 -21.83
C GLY A 80 16.28 7.01 -20.59
N ASN A 81 15.02 6.59 -20.42
CA ASN A 81 14.60 5.86 -19.20
C ASN A 81 15.24 4.48 -19.08
N ASP A 82 15.43 3.75 -20.18
CA ASP A 82 15.99 2.39 -20.12
C ASP A 82 17.47 2.40 -19.75
N ALA A 83 18.27 3.30 -20.31
CA ALA A 83 19.68 3.42 -19.92
C ALA A 83 19.82 3.88 -18.46
N ALA A 84 18.97 4.81 -18.01
CA ALA A 84 18.94 5.24 -16.62
C ALA A 84 18.55 4.10 -15.67
N ARG A 85 17.55 3.29 -16.05
CA ARG A 85 17.17 2.08 -15.30
C ARG A 85 18.32 1.11 -15.19
N ALA A 86 18.99 0.80 -16.29
CA ALA A 86 20.16 -0.09 -16.32
C ALA A 86 21.28 0.42 -15.41
N LYS A 87 21.45 1.73 -15.27
CA LYS A 87 22.45 2.33 -14.41
C LYS A 87 22.05 2.38 -12.94
N TYR A 88 20.86 2.83 -12.63
CA TYR A 88 20.45 3.16 -11.24
C TYR A 88 19.69 2.03 -10.53
N GLU A 89 19.22 1.02 -11.25
CA GLU A 89 18.44 -0.09 -10.72
C GLU A 89 19.13 -1.45 -10.91
N GLN A 90 20.47 -1.48 -10.89
CA GLN A 90 21.25 -2.71 -11.14
C GLN A 90 20.94 -3.83 -10.15
N GLN A 91 20.77 -3.50 -8.89
CA GLN A 91 20.64 -4.45 -7.79
C GLN A 91 19.49 -4.06 -6.85
N VAL A 92 18.29 -3.90 -7.40
CA VAL A 92 17.10 -3.68 -6.59
C VAL A 92 16.64 -5.02 -6.01
N PRO A 93 16.57 -5.18 -4.67
CA PRO A 93 16.07 -6.41 -4.07
C PRO A 93 14.64 -6.69 -4.51
N ALA A 94 14.29 -7.97 -4.72
CA ALA A 94 12.96 -8.36 -5.17
C ALA A 94 11.85 -7.86 -4.23
N PHE A 95 12.09 -7.85 -2.92
CA PHE A 95 11.15 -7.38 -1.91
C PHE A 95 11.06 -5.86 -1.80
N TYR A 96 11.99 -5.09 -2.37
CA TYR A 96 11.94 -3.63 -2.28
C TYR A 96 10.69 -3.10 -2.96
N CYS A 97 9.98 -2.20 -2.29
CA CYS A 97 8.73 -1.64 -2.83
C CYS A 97 9.02 -0.63 -3.94
N ARG A 98 8.81 -1.04 -5.19
CA ARG A 98 8.79 -0.13 -6.33
C ARG A 98 7.45 0.61 -6.35
N PRO A 99 7.44 1.94 -6.29
CA PRO A 99 6.19 2.67 -6.22
C PRO A 99 5.44 2.69 -7.55
N SER A 100 4.12 2.70 -7.45
CA SER A 100 3.18 2.96 -8.53
C SER A 100 2.68 4.42 -8.48
N PRO A 101 1.98 4.91 -9.53
CA PRO A 101 1.39 6.25 -9.51
C PRO A 101 0.39 6.48 -8.37
N LYS A 102 -0.18 5.41 -7.82
CA LYS A 102 -1.19 5.45 -6.74
C LYS A 102 -0.58 5.45 -5.35
N ASP A 103 0.71 5.15 -5.23
CA ASP A 103 1.38 5.10 -3.94
C ASP A 103 1.58 6.50 -3.35
N CYS A 104 1.74 6.57 -2.04
CA CYS A 104 1.90 7.82 -1.32
C CYS A 104 3.20 8.54 -1.72
N THR A 105 3.22 9.84 -1.47
CA THR A 105 4.36 10.70 -1.79
C THR A 105 5.66 10.22 -1.14
N LEU A 106 5.60 9.74 0.10
CA LEU A 106 6.77 9.23 0.82
C LEU A 106 7.46 8.08 0.08
N LEU A 107 6.70 7.07 -0.36
CA LEU A 107 7.26 5.93 -1.10
C LEU A 107 7.93 6.37 -2.40
N ARG A 108 7.30 7.27 -3.14
CA ARG A 108 7.85 7.80 -4.39
C ARG A 108 9.09 8.65 -4.15
N GLU A 109 9.08 9.51 -3.14
CA GLU A 109 10.23 10.35 -2.79
C GLU A 109 11.42 9.51 -2.36
N GLN A 110 11.23 8.54 -1.47
CA GLN A 110 12.32 7.69 -0.99
C GLN A 110 12.86 6.77 -2.07
N TRP A 111 12.03 6.32 -3.02
CA TRP A 111 12.47 5.60 -4.21
C TRP A 111 13.40 6.46 -5.08
N ILE A 112 13.01 7.70 -5.36
CA ILE A 112 13.81 8.66 -6.15
C ILE A 112 15.15 8.94 -5.45
N ARG A 113 15.13 9.20 -4.15
CA ARG A 113 16.36 9.43 -3.36
C ARG A 113 17.25 8.18 -3.30
N ALA A 114 16.67 6.99 -3.13
CA ALA A 114 17.41 5.73 -3.14
C ALA A 114 18.16 5.52 -4.47
N LYS A 115 17.47 5.75 -5.59
CA LYS A 115 18.05 5.58 -6.93
C LYS A 115 19.15 6.60 -7.23
N TYR A 116 18.85 7.88 -7.13
CA TYR A 116 19.68 8.93 -7.70
C TYR A 116 20.57 9.63 -6.68
N GLU A 117 20.11 9.84 -5.46
CA GLU A 117 20.86 10.53 -4.41
C GLU A 117 21.77 9.57 -3.64
N ARG A 118 21.20 8.52 -3.06
CA ARG A 118 21.97 7.56 -2.25
C ARG A 118 22.61 6.44 -3.07
N LYS A 119 22.12 6.18 -4.28
CA LYS A 119 22.61 5.13 -5.20
C LYS A 119 22.62 3.74 -4.54
N GLU A 120 21.55 3.44 -3.77
CA GLU A 120 21.43 2.21 -2.99
C GLU A 120 21.42 0.95 -3.86
N PHE A 121 20.95 1.05 -5.12
CA PHE A 121 20.87 -0.08 -6.03
C PHE A 121 22.10 -0.23 -6.95
N ILE A 122 23.11 0.58 -6.72
CA ILE A 122 24.45 0.45 -7.26
C ILE A 122 25.39 -0.10 -6.18
N TYR A 123 25.29 0.42 -4.96
CA TYR A 123 26.12 0.10 -3.80
C TYR A 123 25.33 -0.71 -2.78
N VAL A 124 25.48 -2.04 -2.84
CA VAL A 124 24.67 -3.01 -2.04
C VAL A 124 24.85 -2.84 -0.54
N GLU A 125 26.00 -2.40 -0.10
CA GLU A 125 26.29 -2.13 1.32
C GLU A 125 25.35 -1.06 1.91
N LYS A 126 24.79 -0.19 1.08
CA LYS A 126 23.78 0.83 1.50
C LYS A 126 22.38 0.25 1.75
N GLN A 127 22.16 -1.02 1.42
CA GLN A 127 20.89 -1.72 1.62
C GLN A 127 20.82 -2.42 2.98
N GLU A 128 21.88 -2.41 3.76
CA GLU A 128 21.95 -3.05 5.07
C GLU A 128 20.76 -2.69 5.98
N PRO A 129 20.27 -1.44 6.06
CA PRO A 129 19.14 -1.07 6.92
C PRO A 129 17.88 -1.92 6.75
N TYR A 130 17.65 -2.51 5.59
CA TYR A 130 16.48 -3.35 5.31
C TYR A 130 16.83 -4.78 4.82
N THR A 131 18.11 -5.12 4.67
CA THR A 131 18.54 -6.46 4.24
C THR A 131 19.22 -7.28 5.34
N ALA A 132 19.56 -6.66 6.47
CA ALA A 132 20.34 -7.30 7.55
C ALA A 132 19.60 -8.46 8.25
N GLY A 133 18.28 -8.58 8.08
CA GLY A 133 17.46 -9.56 8.80
C GLY A 133 17.24 -9.25 10.27
N TYR A 134 17.76 -8.14 10.74
CA TYR A 134 17.55 -7.60 12.09
C TYR A 134 17.46 -6.08 12.04
N ARG A 135 16.47 -5.51 12.72
CA ARG A 135 16.34 -4.07 12.89
C ARG A 135 15.79 -3.73 14.26
N GLU A 136 16.42 -2.79 14.92
CA GLU A 136 15.99 -2.26 16.21
C GLU A 136 15.90 -0.73 16.13
N GLY A 137 14.86 -0.16 16.69
CA GLY A 137 14.67 1.29 16.70
C GLY A 137 13.37 1.71 17.38
N PHE A 138 13.12 3.02 17.36
CA PHE A 138 11.96 3.61 18.00
C PHE A 138 11.01 4.17 16.95
N LEU A 139 9.72 3.85 17.10
CA LEU A 139 8.63 4.39 16.30
C LEU A 139 7.60 5.03 17.23
N TRP A 140 6.99 6.11 16.75
CA TRP A 140 5.81 6.66 17.39
C TRP A 140 4.63 5.72 17.11
N LYS A 141 4.05 5.16 18.15
CA LYS A 141 2.94 4.22 18.07
C LYS A 141 1.70 4.81 18.75
N ARG A 142 0.56 4.73 18.04
CA ARG A 142 -0.73 5.16 18.58
C ARG A 142 -1.15 4.28 19.76
N GLY A 143 -1.50 4.91 20.86
CA GLY A 143 -2.12 4.26 22.04
C GLY A 143 -3.56 3.85 21.71
N ARG A 144 -3.97 2.71 22.25
CA ARG A 144 -5.33 2.17 22.01
C ARG A 144 -6.41 3.04 22.67
N ASP A 145 -6.21 3.42 23.92
CA ASP A 145 -7.27 3.95 24.75
C ASP A 145 -7.43 5.47 24.61
N ASN A 146 -6.32 6.20 24.49
CA ASN A 146 -6.32 7.66 24.41
C ASN A 146 -5.97 8.22 23.04
N GLY A 147 -5.57 7.37 22.09
CA GLY A 147 -5.18 7.78 20.76
C GLY A 147 -3.88 8.58 20.64
N GLN A 148 -3.15 8.77 21.72
CA GLN A 148 -1.87 9.48 21.70
C GLN A 148 -0.77 8.62 21.10
N TYR A 149 0.15 9.28 20.40
CA TYR A 149 1.35 8.62 19.90
C TYR A 149 2.46 8.69 20.95
N LEU A 150 3.01 7.54 21.25
CA LEU A 150 4.10 7.39 22.21
C LEU A 150 5.25 6.62 21.54
N SER A 151 6.49 7.06 21.83
CA SER A 151 7.68 6.37 21.36
C SER A 151 7.74 4.96 21.93
N ARG A 152 7.92 3.98 21.08
CA ARG A 152 8.01 2.56 21.45
C ARG A 152 9.19 1.91 20.73
N LYS A 153 9.91 1.05 21.47
CA LYS A 153 10.96 0.24 20.90
C LYS A 153 10.36 -0.88 20.06
N PHE A 154 10.85 -1.03 18.84
CA PHE A 154 10.52 -2.11 17.91
C PHE A 154 11.77 -2.92 17.62
N ILE A 155 11.61 -4.24 17.52
CA ILE A 155 12.66 -5.18 17.13
C ILE A 155 12.08 -6.09 16.05
N LEU A 156 12.73 -6.11 14.88
CA LEU A 156 12.49 -7.08 13.83
C LEU A 156 13.62 -8.09 13.85
N SER A 157 13.31 -9.38 13.87
CA SER A 157 14.28 -10.47 13.80
C SER A 157 13.79 -11.55 12.85
N GLU A 158 14.43 -11.70 11.70
CA GLU A 158 14.14 -12.82 10.79
C GLU A 158 14.53 -14.17 11.40
N ARG A 159 15.59 -14.20 12.21
CA ARG A 159 16.00 -15.40 12.95
C ARG A 159 14.92 -15.92 13.88
N GLU A 160 14.24 -15.02 14.58
CA GLU A 160 13.13 -15.35 15.48
C GLU A 160 11.80 -15.48 14.72
N GLY A 161 11.73 -14.98 13.49
CA GLY A 161 10.50 -14.97 12.66
C GLY A 161 9.46 -13.95 13.11
N VAL A 162 9.87 -12.86 13.79
CA VAL A 162 8.94 -11.94 14.45
C VAL A 162 9.32 -10.47 14.32
N LEU A 163 8.30 -9.62 14.36
CA LEU A 163 8.36 -8.21 14.71
C LEU A 163 7.72 -8.06 16.10
N LYS A 164 8.44 -7.44 17.03
CA LYS A 164 7.94 -7.21 18.40
C LYS A 164 8.10 -5.76 18.82
N TYR A 165 7.22 -5.30 19.70
CA TYR A 165 7.35 -3.97 20.31
C TYR A 165 7.14 -4.03 21.82
N PHE A 166 7.67 -3.01 22.50
CA PHE A 166 7.72 -2.90 23.96
C PHE A 166 7.02 -1.63 24.42
N ASN A 167 6.27 -1.71 25.53
CA ASN A 167 5.64 -0.54 26.14
C ASN A 167 6.62 0.41 26.80
N LYS A 168 7.72 -0.13 27.33
CA LYS A 168 8.83 0.61 27.94
C LYS A 168 10.14 0.15 27.32
N ASN A 169 11.11 1.06 27.26
CA ASN A 169 12.41 0.78 26.64
C ASN A 169 13.22 -0.30 27.38
N ASP A 170 13.02 -0.41 28.67
CA ASP A 170 13.67 -1.34 29.59
C ASP A 170 12.81 -2.58 29.90
N ALA A 171 11.63 -2.71 29.28
CA ALA A 171 10.77 -3.86 29.49
C ALA A 171 11.45 -5.16 29.00
N ARG A 172 11.43 -6.19 29.86
CA ARG A 172 11.97 -7.51 29.52
C ARG A 172 11.07 -8.26 28.52
N GLU A 173 9.76 -8.09 28.65
CA GLU A 173 8.78 -8.79 27.83
C GLU A 173 8.17 -7.85 26.79
N PRO A 174 8.03 -8.30 25.55
CA PRO A 174 7.35 -7.53 24.52
C PRO A 174 5.85 -7.41 24.81
N LYS A 175 5.28 -6.27 24.45
CA LYS A 175 3.83 -6.04 24.51
C LYS A 175 3.08 -6.83 23.44
N ALA A 176 3.69 -7.01 22.29
CA ALA A 176 3.16 -7.85 21.22
C ALA A 176 4.29 -8.51 20.43
N ILE A 177 4.01 -9.71 19.95
CA ILE A 177 4.85 -10.50 19.07
C ILE A 177 4.04 -10.76 17.81
N ILE A 178 4.54 -10.31 16.67
CA ILE A 178 3.88 -10.35 15.37
C ILE A 178 4.69 -11.30 14.48
N LYS A 179 4.10 -12.42 14.10
CA LYS A 179 4.75 -13.39 13.21
C LYS A 179 4.68 -12.95 11.76
N PHE A 180 5.70 -13.27 10.97
CA PHE A 180 5.75 -12.88 9.55
C PHE A 180 4.77 -13.65 8.65
N ASP A 181 4.19 -14.74 9.13
CA ASP A 181 3.20 -15.52 8.39
C ASP A 181 1.94 -14.72 8.02
N ASN A 182 1.52 -13.78 8.88
CA ASN A 182 0.27 -13.03 8.74
C ASN A 182 0.42 -11.50 8.80
N VAL A 183 1.64 -10.98 8.85
CA VAL A 183 1.85 -9.54 8.91
C VAL A 183 1.55 -8.90 7.55
N ASN A 184 0.88 -7.76 7.59
CA ASN A 184 0.75 -6.84 6.47
C ASN A 184 1.12 -5.44 6.92
N SER A 185 1.82 -4.70 6.08
CA SER A 185 2.15 -3.30 6.32
C SER A 185 1.82 -2.48 5.08
N CYS A 186 1.12 -1.37 5.26
CA CYS A 186 0.79 -0.46 4.18
C CYS A 186 0.78 0.99 4.68
N PHE A 187 1.27 1.90 3.85
CA PHE A 187 1.21 3.32 4.17
C PHE A 187 -0.23 3.85 4.09
N GLN A 188 -0.64 4.57 5.13
CA GLN A 188 -1.97 5.16 5.27
C GLN A 188 -1.87 6.61 5.80
N PRO A 189 -1.17 7.51 5.07
CA PRO A 189 -0.89 8.86 5.58
C PRO A 189 -2.16 9.68 5.85
N ALA A 190 -3.15 9.60 4.96
CA ALA A 190 -4.40 10.34 5.13
C ALA A 190 -5.21 9.86 6.34
N LYS A 191 -5.27 8.55 6.57
CA LYS A 191 -5.99 7.96 7.70
C LYS A 191 -5.30 8.23 9.04
N ILE A 192 -3.97 8.10 9.08
CA ILE A 192 -3.16 8.27 10.29
C ILE A 192 -2.95 9.75 10.62
N GLY A 193 -3.01 10.62 9.61
CA GLY A 193 -2.85 12.07 9.79
C GLY A 193 -1.40 12.54 9.81
N THR A 194 -0.47 11.73 9.32
CA THR A 194 0.94 12.08 9.12
C THR A 194 1.44 11.50 7.79
N ALA A 195 2.29 12.26 7.08
CA ALA A 195 2.85 11.86 5.79
C ALA A 195 3.63 10.53 5.83
N HIS A 196 4.15 10.16 7.00
CA HIS A 196 4.95 8.95 7.22
C HIS A 196 4.17 7.83 7.92
N GLY A 197 2.84 7.93 7.99
CA GLY A 197 2.00 6.99 8.70
C GLY A 197 1.94 5.61 8.06
N LEU A 198 2.29 4.58 8.82
CA LEU A 198 2.25 3.17 8.43
C LEU A 198 1.26 2.41 9.29
N GLN A 199 0.38 1.65 8.66
CA GLN A 199 -0.48 0.69 9.32
C GLN A 199 0.13 -0.70 9.22
N ILE A 200 0.29 -1.37 10.36
CA ILE A 200 0.70 -2.77 10.46
C ILE A 200 -0.49 -3.58 10.94
N THR A 201 -0.88 -4.58 10.16
CA THR A 201 -2.03 -5.45 10.45
C THR A 201 -1.55 -6.88 10.64
N TYR A 202 -2.04 -7.55 11.66
CA TYR A 202 -1.70 -8.93 11.96
C TYR A 202 -2.87 -9.67 12.61
N LEU A 203 -2.77 -10.98 12.68
CA LEU A 203 -3.76 -11.84 13.37
C LEU A 203 -3.25 -12.21 14.76
N LYS A 204 -4.13 -12.10 15.73
CA LYS A 204 -3.95 -12.64 17.07
C LYS A 204 -5.23 -13.36 17.48
N ASP A 205 -5.10 -14.63 17.83
CA ASP A 205 -6.25 -15.47 18.20
C ASP A 205 -7.37 -15.43 17.13
N ASN A 206 -6.98 -15.54 15.86
CA ASN A 206 -7.84 -15.45 14.67
C ASN A 206 -8.62 -14.12 14.54
N SER A 207 -8.21 -13.08 15.25
CA SER A 207 -8.80 -11.74 15.15
C SER A 207 -7.79 -10.73 14.64
N THR A 208 -8.24 -9.83 13.77
CA THR A 208 -7.41 -8.77 13.21
C THR A 208 -7.04 -7.73 14.25
N ARG A 209 -5.76 -7.37 14.26
CA ARG A 209 -5.18 -6.30 15.06
C ARG A 209 -4.49 -5.29 14.16
N ASN A 210 -4.63 -4.02 14.48
CA ASN A 210 -3.96 -2.92 13.79
C ASN A 210 -3.03 -2.17 14.73
N ILE A 211 -1.85 -1.82 14.22
CA ILE A 211 -0.92 -0.90 14.85
C ILE A 211 -0.69 0.26 13.88
N PHE A 212 -0.75 1.47 14.38
CA PHE A 212 -0.50 2.69 13.61
C PHE A 212 0.78 3.33 14.13
N VAL A 213 1.76 3.48 13.24
CA VAL A 213 3.10 3.97 13.59
C VAL A 213 3.57 5.02 12.61
N TYR A 214 4.50 5.87 13.03
CA TYR A 214 5.27 6.75 12.16
C TYR A 214 6.65 7.04 12.74
N HIS A 215 7.52 7.57 11.93
CA HIS A 215 8.79 8.17 12.30
C HIS A 215 8.90 9.53 11.61
N GLU A 216 9.57 10.49 12.25
CA GLU A 216 9.75 11.82 11.68
C GLU A 216 10.65 11.82 10.45
N ASP A 217 11.66 10.95 10.44
CA ASP A 217 12.49 10.71 9.26
C ASP A 217 11.79 9.73 8.30
N GLY A 218 11.49 10.21 7.09
CA GLY A 218 10.84 9.41 6.06
C GLY A 218 11.69 8.24 5.56
N LYS A 219 13.02 8.38 5.53
CA LYS A 219 13.92 7.26 5.18
C LYS A 219 13.83 6.13 6.21
N GLU A 220 13.89 6.47 7.50
CA GLU A 220 13.71 5.49 8.58
C GLU A 220 12.41 4.71 8.43
N MET A 221 11.31 5.42 8.13
CA MET A 221 10.01 4.77 8.00
C MET A 221 9.96 3.82 6.80
N VAL A 222 10.54 4.20 5.67
CA VAL A 222 10.60 3.34 4.47
C VAL A 222 11.59 2.18 4.67
N ASP A 223 12.68 2.37 5.41
CA ASP A 223 13.59 1.28 5.78
C ASP A 223 12.87 0.23 6.65
N TRP A 224 12.08 0.64 7.64
CA TRP A 224 11.22 -0.28 8.41
C TRP A 224 10.24 -1.03 7.51
N PHE A 225 9.58 -0.32 6.61
CA PHE A 225 8.64 -0.91 5.67
C PHE A 225 9.30 -1.98 4.79
N ASN A 226 10.44 -1.67 4.19
CA ASN A 226 11.18 -2.63 3.37
C ASN A 226 11.81 -3.76 4.17
N ALA A 227 12.22 -3.53 5.42
CA ALA A 227 12.67 -4.58 6.32
C ALA A 227 11.56 -5.58 6.66
N ILE A 228 10.34 -5.11 6.90
CA ILE A 228 9.16 -5.97 7.10
C ILE A 228 8.87 -6.78 5.83
N ARG A 229 8.94 -6.14 4.66
CA ARG A 229 8.75 -6.81 3.37
C ARG A 229 9.83 -7.86 3.11
N ALA A 230 11.09 -7.58 3.42
CA ALA A 230 12.19 -8.53 3.32
C ALA A 230 11.96 -9.77 4.19
N ALA A 231 11.64 -9.56 5.46
CA ALA A 231 11.36 -10.63 6.40
C ALA A 231 10.17 -11.51 5.95
N ARG A 232 9.11 -10.87 5.47
CA ARG A 232 7.96 -11.57 4.90
C ARG A 232 8.33 -12.36 3.64
N PHE A 233 9.13 -11.78 2.76
CA PHE A 233 9.57 -12.44 1.53
C PHE A 233 10.38 -13.70 1.83
N HIS A 234 11.38 -13.61 2.72
CA HIS A 234 12.19 -14.75 3.12
C HIS A 234 11.37 -15.83 3.84
N TYR A 235 10.42 -15.42 4.68
CA TYR A 235 9.47 -16.36 5.27
C TYR A 235 8.66 -17.11 4.21
N LEU A 236 8.09 -16.40 3.23
CA LEU A 236 7.31 -17.02 2.16
C LEU A 236 8.12 -17.93 1.25
N GLN A 237 9.38 -17.58 0.96
CA GLN A 237 10.29 -18.46 0.21
C GLN A 237 10.55 -19.76 0.94
N GLY A 238 10.73 -19.72 2.27
CA GLY A 238 10.91 -20.91 3.10
C GLY A 238 9.63 -21.75 3.20
N ALA A 239 8.48 -21.10 3.33
CA ALA A 239 7.18 -21.77 3.44
C ALA A 239 6.68 -22.36 2.11
N PHE A 240 7.04 -21.74 0.98
CA PHE A 240 6.61 -22.11 -0.37
C PHE A 240 7.79 -22.19 -1.33
N PRO A 241 8.68 -23.20 -1.17
CA PRO A 241 9.95 -23.27 -1.90
C PRO A 241 9.81 -23.46 -3.41
N VAL A 242 8.64 -23.90 -3.88
CA VAL A 242 8.36 -24.09 -5.32
C VAL A 242 7.67 -22.87 -5.96
N ALA A 243 7.26 -21.87 -5.17
CA ALA A 243 6.64 -20.68 -5.68
C ALA A 243 7.66 -19.77 -6.38
N SER A 244 7.27 -19.18 -7.51
CA SER A 244 8.10 -18.20 -8.19
C SER A 244 8.14 -16.87 -7.40
N ILE A 245 9.17 -16.07 -7.65
CA ILE A 245 9.26 -14.72 -7.08
C ILE A 245 8.01 -13.90 -7.45
N SER A 246 7.55 -13.99 -8.70
CA SER A 246 6.35 -13.29 -9.18
C SER A 246 5.06 -13.68 -8.44
N ASP A 247 4.99 -14.91 -7.92
CA ASP A 247 3.84 -15.36 -7.10
C ASP A 247 3.90 -14.82 -5.67
N LEU A 248 5.12 -14.57 -5.17
CA LEU A 248 5.33 -14.12 -3.79
C LEU A 248 5.21 -12.60 -3.65
N LEU A 249 5.68 -11.82 -4.63
CA LEU A 249 5.71 -10.35 -4.54
C LEU A 249 4.35 -9.71 -4.21
N PRO A 250 3.22 -10.11 -4.81
CA PRO A 250 1.91 -9.52 -4.48
C PRO A 250 1.46 -9.80 -3.04
N LYS A 251 2.10 -10.75 -2.36
CA LYS A 251 1.77 -11.15 -0.99
C LYS A 251 2.56 -10.38 0.09
N LEU A 252 3.53 -9.56 -0.32
CA LEU A 252 4.40 -8.82 0.61
C LEU A 252 3.68 -7.62 1.23
N THR A 253 2.89 -6.91 0.44
CA THR A 253 2.04 -5.81 0.90
C THR A 253 0.70 -5.93 0.21
N ARG A 254 -0.36 -6.01 0.99
CA ARG A 254 -1.74 -5.96 0.50
C ARG A 254 -2.33 -4.61 0.84
N ASN A 255 -2.59 -3.82 -0.19
CA ASN A 255 -3.38 -2.61 -0.03
C ASN A 255 -4.85 -2.99 0.12
N PHE A 256 -5.57 -2.30 0.99
CA PHE A 256 -7.00 -2.54 1.16
C PHE A 256 -7.75 -2.20 -0.12
N THR A 257 -8.60 -3.11 -0.55
CA THR A 257 -9.39 -2.95 -1.78
C THR A 257 -10.34 -1.77 -1.67
N LYS A 258 -10.97 -1.62 -0.51
CA LYS A 258 -11.86 -0.50 -0.19
C LYS A 258 -11.91 -0.27 1.31
N GLU A 259 -11.99 1.00 1.70
CA GLU A 259 -12.28 1.42 3.06
C GLU A 259 -13.34 2.53 3.06
N GLY A 260 -14.13 2.62 4.12
CA GLY A 260 -15.13 3.68 4.30
C GLY A 260 -16.14 3.36 5.37
N TYR A 261 -16.98 4.36 5.69
CA TYR A 261 -18.08 4.19 6.62
C TYR A 261 -19.29 3.55 5.95
N MET A 262 -19.92 2.62 6.66
CA MET A 262 -21.26 2.12 6.40
C MET A 262 -21.98 1.94 7.73
N GLU A 263 -23.32 1.99 7.71
CA GLU A 263 -24.15 1.54 8.82
C GLU A 263 -24.40 0.03 8.68
N LYS A 264 -24.49 -0.67 9.81
CA LYS A 264 -24.85 -2.10 9.87
C LYS A 264 -25.74 -2.41 11.06
N THR A 265 -26.58 -3.42 10.93
CA THR A 265 -27.32 -4.01 12.05
C THR A 265 -26.52 -5.06 12.80
N GLY A 266 -26.95 -5.45 13.98
CA GLY A 266 -26.52 -6.67 14.67
C GLY A 266 -27.07 -7.95 14.03
N PRO A 267 -26.70 -9.13 14.57
CA PRO A 267 -27.08 -10.43 13.99
C PRO A 267 -28.60 -10.68 13.96
N LYS A 268 -29.32 -10.12 14.90
CA LYS A 268 -30.79 -10.34 15.06
C LYS A 268 -31.65 -9.42 14.19
N HIS A 269 -31.05 -8.52 13.40
CA HIS A 269 -31.73 -7.52 12.54
C HIS A 269 -32.75 -6.61 13.29
N THR A 270 -33.04 -6.92 14.55
CA THR A 270 -33.87 -6.09 15.46
C THR A 270 -33.08 -4.99 16.15
N GLU A 271 -31.75 -5.09 16.10
CA GLU A 271 -30.87 -4.04 16.60
C GLU A 271 -30.78 -2.91 15.58
N GLY A 272 -30.78 -1.67 16.04
CA GLY A 272 -30.66 -0.50 15.16
C GLY A 272 -29.33 -0.50 14.39
N PHE A 273 -29.34 0.18 13.26
CA PHE A 273 -28.13 0.38 12.47
C PHE A 273 -27.13 1.25 13.22
N LYS A 274 -25.86 0.83 13.20
CA LYS A 274 -24.73 1.55 13.82
C LYS A 274 -23.66 1.83 12.78
N LYS A 275 -23.16 3.06 12.74
CA LYS A 275 -22.06 3.50 11.90
C LYS A 275 -20.77 2.77 12.29
N ARG A 276 -20.09 2.18 11.30
CA ARG A 276 -18.83 1.48 11.45
C ARG A 276 -17.89 1.81 10.31
N TRP A 277 -16.58 1.78 10.59
CA TRP A 277 -15.56 1.84 9.57
C TRP A 277 -15.30 0.45 9.03
N PHE A 278 -15.42 0.29 7.71
CA PHE A 278 -15.21 -0.98 7.03
C PHE A 278 -13.89 -0.95 6.25
N THR A 279 -13.19 -2.07 6.28
CA THR A 279 -11.96 -2.31 5.52
C THR A 279 -12.07 -3.66 4.82
N MET A 280 -11.86 -3.67 3.52
CA MET A 280 -11.84 -4.89 2.73
C MET A 280 -10.41 -5.27 2.35
N ASP A 281 -9.95 -6.41 2.86
CA ASP A 281 -8.66 -7.04 2.56
C ASP A 281 -8.91 -8.42 1.97
N ASP A 282 -8.72 -8.54 0.66
CA ASP A 282 -9.02 -9.77 -0.10
C ASP A 282 -10.45 -10.26 0.16
N ARG A 283 -10.63 -11.44 0.78
CA ARG A 283 -11.96 -11.99 1.13
C ARG A 283 -12.45 -11.64 2.53
N ARG A 284 -11.74 -10.75 3.24
CA ARG A 284 -12.13 -10.30 4.57
C ARG A 284 -12.73 -8.91 4.51
N LEU A 285 -13.98 -8.79 4.93
CA LEU A 285 -14.63 -7.51 5.20
C LEU A 285 -14.66 -7.33 6.72
N MET A 286 -13.81 -6.45 7.21
CA MET A 286 -13.67 -6.15 8.64
C MET A 286 -14.39 -4.86 8.98
N TYR A 287 -14.93 -4.75 10.18
CA TYR A 287 -15.52 -3.49 10.64
C TYR A 287 -15.01 -3.11 12.03
N PHE A 288 -14.86 -1.80 12.20
CA PHE A 288 -14.26 -1.15 13.35
C PHE A 288 -15.17 -0.04 13.86
N LYS A 289 -14.96 0.43 15.09
CA LYS A 289 -15.67 1.59 15.61
C LYS A 289 -15.31 2.85 14.82
N ASP A 290 -14.01 3.03 14.54
CA ASP A 290 -13.45 4.13 13.76
C ASP A 290 -12.22 3.68 12.95
N PRO A 291 -11.67 4.55 12.03
CA PRO A 291 -10.57 4.17 11.14
C PRO A 291 -9.27 3.77 11.86
N LEU A 292 -9.04 4.26 13.08
CA LEU A 292 -7.83 4.03 13.85
C LEU A 292 -8.04 3.07 15.03
N ASP A 293 -9.08 2.26 14.99
CA ASP A 293 -9.34 1.24 16.00
C ASP A 293 -8.31 0.09 15.87
N ALA A 294 -7.76 -0.32 16.99
CA ALA A 294 -6.77 -1.40 17.05
C ALA A 294 -7.39 -2.79 16.89
N TYR A 295 -8.70 -2.93 17.13
CA TYR A 295 -9.41 -4.22 17.14
C TYR A 295 -10.59 -4.19 16.21
N ALA A 296 -10.69 -5.19 15.34
CA ALA A 296 -11.91 -5.44 14.58
C ALA A 296 -13.06 -5.79 15.54
N ARG A 297 -14.22 -5.16 15.34
CA ARG A 297 -15.46 -5.48 16.05
C ARG A 297 -16.11 -6.74 15.52
N GLY A 298 -15.82 -7.05 14.28
CA GLY A 298 -16.21 -8.27 13.60
C GLY A 298 -15.63 -8.33 12.20
N GLU A 299 -15.71 -9.51 11.63
CA GLU A 299 -15.18 -9.82 10.31
C GLU A 299 -16.17 -10.70 9.57
N VAL A 300 -16.31 -10.47 8.26
CA VAL A 300 -17.16 -11.25 7.36
C VAL A 300 -16.27 -11.84 6.28
N PHE A 301 -16.34 -13.14 6.08
CA PHE A 301 -15.71 -13.78 4.94
C PHE A 301 -16.57 -13.59 3.69
N ILE A 302 -15.97 -13.18 2.58
CA ILE A 302 -16.63 -13.01 1.30
C ILE A 302 -16.17 -14.11 0.35
N GLY A 303 -17.01 -15.14 0.22
CA GLY A 303 -16.76 -16.26 -0.68
C GLY A 303 -17.11 -15.95 -2.13
N SER A 304 -17.12 -16.97 -2.97
CA SER A 304 -17.53 -16.83 -4.37
C SER A 304 -19.03 -17.10 -4.55
N LYS A 305 -19.58 -16.60 -5.66
CA LYS A 305 -20.97 -16.88 -6.04
C LYS A 305 -21.25 -18.39 -6.17
N ASP A 306 -20.27 -19.18 -6.59
CA ASP A 306 -20.39 -20.64 -6.70
C ASP A 306 -20.46 -21.34 -5.34
N ASN A 307 -20.13 -20.63 -4.26
CA ASN A 307 -20.20 -21.10 -2.87
C ASN A 307 -21.36 -20.48 -2.09
N ASN A 308 -22.42 -20.05 -2.78
CA ASN A 308 -23.65 -19.48 -2.20
C ASN A 308 -23.44 -18.12 -1.51
N TYR A 309 -22.49 -17.32 -1.99
CA TYR A 309 -22.38 -15.91 -1.61
C TYR A 309 -23.05 -15.05 -2.66
N THR A 310 -23.92 -14.16 -2.23
CA THR A 310 -24.72 -13.29 -3.12
C THR A 310 -24.74 -11.87 -2.60
N LEU A 311 -24.73 -10.92 -3.53
CA LEU A 311 -24.84 -9.49 -3.24
C LEU A 311 -26.18 -8.96 -3.78
N ILE A 312 -26.99 -8.38 -2.91
CA ILE A 312 -28.29 -7.79 -3.26
C ILE A 312 -28.17 -6.26 -3.16
N PRO A 313 -28.61 -5.50 -4.19
CA PRO A 313 -28.45 -4.04 -4.23
C PRO A 313 -29.46 -3.27 -3.36
N ASP A 314 -30.16 -3.93 -2.45
CA ASP A 314 -31.14 -3.33 -1.56
C ASP A 314 -31.18 -4.01 -0.20
N LEU A 315 -31.91 -3.42 0.73
CA LEU A 315 -32.29 -4.04 1.99
C LEU A 315 -33.57 -4.87 1.83
N PRO A 316 -33.83 -5.83 2.71
CA PRO A 316 -35.13 -6.52 2.76
C PRO A 316 -36.29 -5.53 2.92
N LEU A 317 -37.47 -5.89 2.41
CA LEU A 317 -38.67 -5.06 2.51
C LEU A 317 -38.97 -4.68 3.96
N GLY A 318 -39.29 -3.40 4.18
CA GLY A 318 -39.62 -2.86 5.50
C GLY A 318 -38.40 -2.55 6.39
N VAL A 319 -37.18 -2.79 5.91
CA VAL A 319 -35.93 -2.46 6.65
C VAL A 319 -35.38 -1.16 6.11
N GLN A 320 -35.04 -0.24 7.00
CA GLN A 320 -34.44 1.06 6.68
C GLN A 320 -33.18 1.29 7.53
N GLY A 321 -32.18 1.99 6.96
CA GLY A 321 -31.02 2.48 7.69
C GLY A 321 -31.42 3.51 8.75
N ASN A 322 -30.49 3.83 9.64
CA ASN A 322 -30.73 4.83 10.69
C ASN A 322 -30.62 6.26 10.14
N HIS A 323 -29.47 6.59 9.54
CA HIS A 323 -29.19 7.92 8.99
C HIS A 323 -29.05 7.92 7.47
N TRP A 324 -28.66 6.78 6.89
CA TRP A 324 -28.34 6.61 5.48
C TRP A 324 -29.36 5.73 4.76
N GLN A 325 -29.41 5.84 3.42
CA GLN A 325 -30.53 5.30 2.64
C GLN A 325 -30.11 4.25 1.61
N PHE A 326 -28.83 4.17 1.25
CA PHE A 326 -28.37 3.33 0.14
C PHE A 326 -27.96 1.95 0.65
N GLY A 327 -28.93 1.04 0.70
CA GLY A 327 -28.79 -0.30 1.25
C GLY A 327 -28.07 -1.30 0.36
N ILE A 328 -27.36 -2.23 0.99
CA ILE A 328 -26.73 -3.41 0.40
C ILE A 328 -26.97 -4.59 1.33
N THR A 329 -27.31 -5.75 0.78
CA THR A 329 -27.39 -6.99 1.53
C THR A 329 -26.35 -7.98 1.03
N ILE A 330 -25.46 -8.44 1.92
CA ILE A 330 -24.54 -9.53 1.65
C ILE A 330 -25.17 -10.82 2.20
N VAL A 331 -25.41 -11.78 1.33
CA VAL A 331 -25.92 -13.10 1.70
C VAL A 331 -24.75 -14.07 1.73
N THR A 332 -24.54 -14.67 2.88
CA THR A 332 -23.57 -15.77 3.07
C THR A 332 -24.32 -17.10 3.33
N PRO A 333 -23.68 -18.25 3.26
CA PRO A 333 -24.32 -19.52 3.57
C PRO A 333 -24.94 -19.58 4.97
N GLU A 334 -24.47 -18.74 5.90
CA GLU A 334 -24.91 -18.77 7.30
C GLU A 334 -25.91 -17.69 7.65
N ARG A 335 -25.78 -16.48 7.10
CA ARG A 335 -26.65 -15.35 7.41
C ARG A 335 -26.56 -14.19 6.39
N MET A 336 -27.46 -13.27 6.53
CA MET A 336 -27.44 -11.98 5.80
C MET A 336 -26.78 -10.89 6.63
N PHE A 337 -26.02 -10.03 5.97
CA PHE A 337 -25.47 -8.78 6.53
C PHE A 337 -26.11 -7.60 5.84
N LEU A 338 -26.75 -6.74 6.62
CA LEU A 338 -27.43 -5.55 6.13
C LEU A 338 -26.53 -4.34 6.33
N LEU A 339 -26.22 -3.66 5.23
CA LEU A 339 -25.31 -2.51 5.20
C LEU A 339 -26.01 -1.33 4.53
N VAL A 340 -25.71 -0.11 4.96
CA VAL A 340 -26.26 1.10 4.36
C VAL A 340 -25.13 2.10 4.12
N CYS A 341 -25.05 2.61 2.91
CA CYS A 341 -24.10 3.65 2.50
C CYS A 341 -24.70 5.04 2.58
N GLU A 342 -23.85 6.05 2.76
CA GLU A 342 -24.26 7.45 2.82
C GLU A 342 -24.71 7.99 1.47
N THR A 343 -23.99 7.63 0.40
CA THR A 343 -24.25 8.11 -0.96
C THR A 343 -24.47 6.95 -1.94
N LYS A 344 -25.15 7.27 -3.04
CA LYS A 344 -25.31 6.33 -4.16
C LYS A 344 -23.95 5.92 -4.75
N LYS A 345 -22.98 6.84 -4.77
CA LYS A 345 -21.63 6.56 -5.24
C LYS A 345 -20.93 5.56 -4.32
N ASP A 346 -20.98 5.75 -3.01
CA ASP A 346 -20.38 4.81 -2.05
C ASP A 346 -20.99 3.43 -2.17
N LYS A 347 -22.32 3.35 -2.31
CA LYS A 347 -23.01 2.08 -2.55
C LYS A 347 -22.45 1.39 -3.79
N LYS A 348 -22.35 2.11 -4.92
CA LYS A 348 -21.81 1.54 -6.16
C LYS A 348 -20.37 1.06 -5.96
N ASP A 349 -19.51 1.87 -5.36
CA ASP A 349 -18.10 1.55 -5.14
C ASP A 349 -17.92 0.32 -4.23
N TRP A 350 -18.74 0.19 -3.18
CA TRP A 350 -18.74 -1.00 -2.31
C TRP A 350 -19.26 -2.24 -3.02
N MET A 351 -20.34 -2.12 -3.78
CA MET A 351 -20.88 -3.23 -4.56
C MET A 351 -19.88 -3.73 -5.59
N ASP A 352 -19.22 -2.83 -6.31
CA ASP A 352 -18.19 -3.20 -7.29
C ASP A 352 -17.02 -3.95 -6.62
N ALA A 353 -16.55 -3.48 -5.47
CA ALA A 353 -15.47 -4.11 -4.72
C ALA A 353 -15.85 -5.51 -4.20
N ILE A 354 -17.03 -5.67 -3.65
CA ILE A 354 -17.52 -6.95 -3.12
C ILE A 354 -17.81 -7.93 -4.27
N GLN A 355 -18.46 -7.47 -5.34
CA GLN A 355 -18.80 -8.31 -6.49
C GLN A 355 -17.55 -8.85 -7.18
N MET A 356 -16.52 -8.03 -7.34
CA MET A 356 -15.24 -8.46 -7.91
C MET A 356 -14.63 -9.65 -7.16
N VAL A 357 -14.75 -9.66 -5.83
CA VAL A 357 -14.29 -10.79 -5.00
C VAL A 357 -15.19 -12.00 -5.14
N MET A 358 -16.52 -11.80 -5.17
CA MET A 358 -17.49 -12.91 -5.33
C MET A 358 -17.40 -13.57 -6.71
N ASP A 359 -17.03 -12.84 -7.75
CA ASP A 359 -16.87 -13.38 -9.12
C ASP A 359 -15.62 -14.22 -9.29
N ARG A 360 -14.64 -14.09 -8.39
CA ARG A 360 -13.41 -14.87 -8.40
C ARG A 360 -13.63 -16.22 -7.72
N PRO A 361 -13.31 -17.36 -8.38
CA PRO A 361 -13.36 -18.68 -7.75
C PRO A 361 -12.47 -18.76 -6.50
N MET A 362 -12.92 -19.48 -5.49
CA MET A 362 -12.13 -19.71 -4.28
C MET A 362 -10.98 -20.67 -4.54
N GLN A 363 -9.81 -20.33 -3.98
CA GLN A 363 -8.63 -21.18 -3.99
C GLN A 363 -8.64 -22.16 -2.81
N PRO A 364 -7.91 -23.30 -2.88
CA PRO A 364 -7.90 -24.31 -1.81
C PRO A 364 -7.63 -23.78 -0.40
N HIS A 365 -6.67 -22.84 -0.28
CA HIS A 365 -6.34 -22.23 1.01
C HIS A 365 -7.44 -21.29 1.54
N GLU A 366 -8.27 -20.71 0.66
CA GLU A 366 -9.37 -19.83 1.05
C GLU A 366 -10.52 -20.59 1.73
N TYR A 367 -10.73 -21.86 1.37
CA TYR A 367 -11.69 -22.73 2.08
C TYR A 367 -11.28 -22.98 3.54
N ALA A 368 -9.98 -23.11 3.82
CA ALA A 368 -9.49 -23.24 5.19
C ALA A 368 -9.71 -21.94 5.98
N VAL A 369 -9.54 -20.77 5.33
CA VAL A 369 -9.86 -19.47 5.94
C VAL A 369 -11.35 -19.36 6.20
N GLU A 370 -12.21 -19.70 5.23
CA GLU A 370 -13.68 -19.71 5.39
C GLU A 370 -14.12 -20.55 6.60
N ALA A 371 -13.55 -21.74 6.76
CA ALA A 371 -13.87 -22.64 7.88
C ALA A 371 -13.63 -21.97 9.24
N ASN A 372 -12.60 -21.14 9.38
CA ASN A 372 -12.32 -20.40 10.61
C ASN A 372 -13.38 -19.33 10.94
N PHE A 373 -14.13 -18.84 9.93
CA PHE A 373 -15.23 -17.90 10.14
C PHE A 373 -16.52 -18.57 10.59
N LYS A 374 -16.75 -19.83 10.20
CA LYS A 374 -17.96 -20.59 10.57
C LYS A 374 -18.09 -20.84 12.07
N HIS A 375 -17.00 -20.72 12.81
CA HIS A 375 -16.97 -20.93 14.26
C HIS A 375 -16.79 -19.64 15.06
N LYS A 376 -16.87 -18.47 14.40
CA LYS A 376 -16.87 -17.18 15.12
C LYS A 376 -18.28 -16.84 15.54
N PRO A 377 -18.49 -16.48 16.83
CA PRO A 377 -19.80 -16.07 17.35
C PRO A 377 -20.34 -14.76 16.72
#